data_6506fa94bcbf9980b1e11142e2d5a7ed
#
_entry.id   6506fa94bcbf9980b1e11142e2d5a7ed
#
_cell.length_a   1.000
_cell.length_b   1.000
_cell.length_c   1.000
_cell.angle_alpha   90.00
_cell.angle_beta   90.00
_cell.angle_gamma   90.00
#
_symmetry.space_group_name_H-M   'P 1'
#
loop_
_entity.id
_entity.type
_entity.pdbx_description
1 polymer ?
#
loop_
_entity_poly.entity_id
_entity_poly.type
_entity_poly.pdbx_seq_one_letter_code
_entity_poly.pdbx_strand_id
1 'polypeptide(L)'
;MDFVLVAEQLLNGLQFGLMLFLLAAGLTLVFGIMDMINLAHGSLYMVGAYLAAAVSGATGSFGLGLLAAVAGTAVLGMLLELSLLRRLYQRDHLSQVLATFALILMINEGVRMIWGEQPLMLNTPAALSGPVELLPGLLYPAYRLLIIAVGLLVALALWWGVTRTRVGMWVRAGASNRAMAQALGVDIRRLFTLVFGLGAALCALAGGLLGPLLAVQVGMGESILILAFVVIVIGGIGSIRGALVGSLLVGLVDTASRTLLPAALRALASPELASSLGPALASILIYVLMAGVLFWRPQGLFPARR
;
A
#
# COMPACT_ATOMS: atom_id res chain seq x y z
N MET A 1 -28.82 9.96 -9.92
CA MET A 1 -27.94 9.11 -9.08
C MET A 1 -28.38 9.29 -7.64
N ASP A 2 -28.74 8.20 -6.97
CA ASP A 2 -29.18 8.29 -5.59
C ASP A 2 -28.02 8.76 -4.70
N PHE A 3 -28.30 9.70 -3.81
CA PHE A 3 -27.31 10.24 -2.85
C PHE A 3 -26.60 9.12 -2.07
N VAL A 4 -27.34 8.07 -1.71
CA VAL A 4 -26.82 6.88 -1.02
C VAL A 4 -25.72 6.18 -1.84
N LEU A 5 -25.94 6.00 -3.16
CA LEU A 5 -24.94 5.37 -4.04
C LEU A 5 -23.64 6.20 -4.12
N VAL A 6 -23.76 7.52 -4.23
CA VAL A 6 -22.59 8.41 -4.27
C VAL A 6 -21.82 8.35 -2.95
N ALA A 7 -22.51 8.39 -1.81
CA ALA A 7 -21.91 8.30 -0.49
C ALA A 7 -21.19 6.95 -0.29
N GLU A 8 -21.80 5.85 -0.71
CA GLU A 8 -21.19 4.52 -0.67
C GLU A 8 -19.92 4.44 -1.51
N GLN A 9 -19.93 4.99 -2.74
CA GLN A 9 -18.75 5.00 -3.60
C GLN A 9 -17.63 5.88 -3.06
N LEU A 10 -17.95 7.00 -2.43
CA LEU A 10 -16.96 7.83 -1.74
C LEU A 10 -16.30 7.09 -0.58
N LEU A 11 -17.08 6.37 0.24
CA LEU A 11 -16.55 5.53 1.31
C LEU A 11 -15.69 4.37 0.80
N ASN A 12 -16.10 3.71 -0.29
CA ASN A 12 -15.32 2.67 -0.94
C ASN A 12 -14.01 3.23 -1.49
N GLY A 13 -14.03 4.39 -2.13
CA GLY A 13 -12.85 5.08 -2.64
C GLY A 13 -11.91 5.53 -1.52
N LEU A 14 -12.46 6.03 -0.41
CA LEU A 14 -11.71 6.38 0.79
C LEU A 14 -11.03 5.14 1.40
N GLN A 15 -11.78 4.05 1.56
CA GLN A 15 -11.27 2.79 2.08
C GLN A 15 -10.13 2.25 1.20
N PHE A 16 -10.32 2.19 -0.12
CA PHE A 16 -9.29 1.72 -1.04
C PHE A 16 -8.08 2.65 -1.08
N GLY A 17 -8.30 3.98 -1.09
CA GLY A 17 -7.24 4.98 -1.03
C GLY A 17 -6.39 4.86 0.24
N LEU A 18 -7.00 4.67 1.41
CA LEU A 18 -6.26 4.47 2.66
C LEU A 18 -5.46 3.16 2.68
N MET A 19 -5.95 2.10 2.04
CA MET A 19 -5.19 0.86 1.86
C MET A 19 -3.97 1.07 0.97
N LEU A 20 -4.15 1.75 -0.17
CA LEU A 20 -3.03 2.14 -1.04
C LEU A 20 -2.04 3.04 -0.30
N PHE A 21 -2.53 3.91 0.60
CA PHE A 21 -1.67 4.75 1.43
C PHE A 21 -0.75 3.92 2.33
N LEU A 22 -1.24 2.88 3.00
CA LEU A 22 -0.40 2.04 3.87
C LEU A 22 0.81 1.48 3.09
N LEU A 23 0.56 0.95 1.90
CA LEU A 23 1.62 0.41 1.05
C LEU A 23 2.53 1.52 0.51
N ALA A 24 1.94 2.60 -0.03
CA ALA A 24 2.67 3.73 -0.60
C ALA A 24 3.47 4.50 0.45
N ALA A 25 3.00 4.62 1.69
CA ALA A 25 3.72 5.25 2.79
C ALA A 25 4.99 4.48 3.14
N GLY A 26 4.92 3.14 3.22
CA GLY A 26 6.09 2.28 3.41
C GLY A 26 7.10 2.46 2.29
N LEU A 27 6.65 2.38 1.04
CA LEU A 27 7.49 2.55 -0.14
C LEU A 27 8.09 3.96 -0.22
N THR A 28 7.31 5.00 0.11
CA THR A 28 7.76 6.40 0.16
C THR A 28 8.85 6.64 1.21
N LEU A 29 8.72 6.02 2.39
CA LEU A 29 9.75 6.09 3.43
C LEU A 29 11.05 5.44 2.98
N VAL A 30 10.98 4.24 2.42
CA VAL A 30 12.14 3.50 1.90
C VAL A 30 12.80 4.29 0.77
N PHE A 31 12.04 4.69 -0.24
CA PHE A 31 12.57 5.41 -1.38
C PHE A 31 13.12 6.79 -0.98
N GLY A 32 12.39 7.53 -0.14
CA GLY A 32 12.75 8.90 0.26
C GLY A 32 14.07 8.99 1.04
N ILE A 33 14.43 7.95 1.81
CA ILE A 33 15.64 7.96 2.63
C ILE A 33 16.76 7.15 1.98
N MET A 34 16.44 5.99 1.38
CA MET A 34 17.43 5.05 0.85
C MET A 34 17.77 5.30 -0.61
N ASP A 35 16.95 6.08 -1.34
CA ASP A 35 17.08 6.36 -2.77
C ASP A 35 17.25 5.06 -3.58
N MET A 36 16.49 4.03 -3.20
CA MET A 36 16.57 2.69 -3.77
C MET A 36 15.19 2.25 -4.27
N ILE A 37 15.16 1.77 -5.51
CA ILE A 37 13.97 1.16 -6.09
C ILE A 37 13.86 -0.27 -5.57
N ASN A 38 12.83 -0.54 -4.75
CA ASN A 38 12.57 -1.86 -4.20
C ASN A 38 11.26 -2.44 -4.75
N LEU A 39 11.36 -3.28 -5.77
CA LEU A 39 10.19 -3.96 -6.33
C LEU A 39 9.65 -5.07 -5.40
N ALA A 40 10.47 -5.64 -4.53
CA ALA A 40 10.03 -6.68 -3.59
C ALA A 40 9.12 -6.14 -2.46
N HIS A 41 8.85 -4.82 -2.43
CA HIS A 41 7.95 -4.21 -1.44
C HIS A 41 6.52 -4.78 -1.52
N GLY A 42 6.03 -5.08 -2.74
CA GLY A 42 4.76 -5.76 -2.94
C GLY A 42 4.74 -7.20 -2.42
N SER A 43 5.87 -7.91 -2.50
CA SER A 43 5.95 -9.27 -1.93
C SER A 43 5.84 -9.27 -0.41
N LEU A 44 6.28 -8.20 0.30
CA LEU A 44 6.07 -8.06 1.74
C LEU A 44 4.58 -7.88 2.10
N TYR A 45 3.80 -7.22 1.25
CA TYR A 45 2.35 -7.16 1.36
C TYR A 45 1.73 -8.58 1.27
N MET A 46 2.15 -9.37 0.29
CA MET A 46 1.69 -10.75 0.12
C MET A 46 2.07 -11.61 1.33
N VAL A 47 3.33 -11.58 1.77
CA VAL A 47 3.79 -12.32 2.97
C VAL A 47 2.96 -11.95 4.20
N GLY A 48 2.67 -10.67 4.40
CA GLY A 48 1.80 -10.20 5.46
C GLY A 48 0.40 -10.81 5.39
N ALA A 49 -0.21 -10.86 4.21
CA ALA A 49 -1.52 -11.47 4.00
C ALA A 49 -1.50 -12.98 4.32
N TYR A 50 -0.47 -13.72 3.86
CA TYR A 50 -0.31 -15.14 4.14
C TYR A 50 -0.09 -15.42 5.64
N LEU A 51 0.74 -14.64 6.33
CA LEU A 51 0.93 -14.77 7.78
C LEU A 51 -0.36 -14.47 8.54
N ALA A 52 -1.11 -13.43 8.14
CA ALA A 52 -2.40 -13.12 8.72
C ALA A 52 -3.38 -14.29 8.57
N ALA A 53 -3.48 -14.85 7.36
CA ALA A 53 -4.37 -15.95 7.07
C ALA A 53 -3.98 -17.22 7.84
N ALA A 54 -2.70 -17.60 7.82
CA ALA A 54 -2.20 -18.80 8.48
C ALA A 54 -2.40 -18.75 10.01
N VAL A 55 -2.01 -17.63 10.65
CA VAL A 55 -2.12 -17.50 12.11
C VAL A 55 -3.59 -17.32 12.53
N SER A 56 -4.40 -16.58 11.77
CA SER A 56 -5.84 -16.47 12.06
C SER A 56 -6.55 -17.83 11.92
N GLY A 57 -6.19 -18.62 10.91
CA GLY A 57 -6.72 -19.98 10.73
C GLY A 57 -6.34 -20.92 11.87
N ALA A 58 -5.08 -20.84 12.35
CA ALA A 58 -4.60 -21.69 13.44
C ALA A 58 -5.11 -21.29 14.83
N THR A 59 -5.31 -19.99 15.08
CA THR A 59 -5.67 -19.46 16.42
C THR A 59 -7.17 -19.10 16.53
N GLY A 60 -7.90 -19.02 15.43
CA GLY A 60 -9.26 -18.50 15.39
C GLY A 60 -9.37 -17.00 15.67
N SER A 61 -8.24 -16.27 15.77
CA SER A 61 -8.20 -14.85 16.12
C SER A 61 -7.60 -14.02 14.99
N PHE A 62 -8.44 -13.18 14.38
CA PHE A 62 -7.98 -12.21 13.36
C PHE A 62 -6.93 -11.22 13.92
N GLY A 63 -7.12 -10.77 15.16
CA GLY A 63 -6.19 -9.83 15.81
C GLY A 63 -4.79 -10.41 15.99
N LEU A 64 -4.69 -11.68 16.42
CA LEU A 64 -3.40 -12.38 16.51
C LEU A 64 -2.79 -12.62 15.13
N GLY A 65 -3.59 -12.95 14.12
CA GLY A 65 -3.14 -13.04 12.74
C GLY A 65 -2.54 -11.73 12.23
N LEU A 66 -3.22 -10.62 12.47
CA LEU A 66 -2.74 -9.30 12.06
C LEU A 66 -1.46 -8.89 12.78
N LEU A 67 -1.35 -9.15 14.09
CA LEU A 67 -0.14 -8.90 14.87
C LEU A 67 1.05 -9.74 14.37
N ALA A 68 0.81 -11.03 14.10
CA ALA A 68 1.83 -11.92 13.55
C ALA A 68 2.27 -11.48 12.14
N ALA A 69 1.33 -11.04 11.30
CA ALA A 69 1.63 -10.48 9.99
C ALA A 69 2.55 -9.26 10.10
N VAL A 70 2.18 -8.28 10.92
CA VAL A 70 2.94 -7.03 11.09
C VAL A 70 4.32 -7.30 11.67
N ALA A 71 4.40 -8.07 12.78
CA ALA A 71 5.66 -8.36 13.44
C ALA A 71 6.56 -9.27 12.59
N GLY A 72 6.01 -10.36 12.04
CA GLY A 72 6.76 -11.33 11.24
C GLY A 72 7.31 -10.71 9.96
N THR A 73 6.49 -9.93 9.24
CA THR A 73 6.94 -9.26 8.02
C THR A 73 7.91 -8.11 8.31
N ALA A 74 7.75 -7.39 9.44
CA ALA A 74 8.73 -6.38 9.86
C ALA A 74 10.10 -7.02 10.11
N VAL A 75 10.14 -8.14 10.83
CA VAL A 75 11.38 -8.90 11.08
C VAL A 75 11.97 -9.42 9.77
N LEU A 76 11.15 -10.02 8.90
CA LEU A 76 11.61 -10.48 7.58
C LEU A 76 12.19 -9.32 6.77
N GLY A 77 11.51 -8.17 6.74
CA GLY A 77 11.99 -6.98 6.07
C GLY A 77 13.34 -6.51 6.60
N MET A 78 13.50 -6.42 7.93
CA MET A 78 14.78 -6.06 8.55
C MET A 78 15.89 -7.07 8.20
N LEU A 79 15.58 -8.36 8.18
CA LEU A 79 16.54 -9.40 7.78
C LEU A 79 16.94 -9.28 6.30
N LEU A 80 15.99 -9.02 5.41
CA LEU A 80 16.28 -8.78 4.00
C LEU A 80 17.12 -7.51 3.78
N GLU A 81 16.86 -6.46 4.56
CA GLU A 81 17.68 -5.23 4.52
C GLU A 81 19.11 -5.54 4.96
N LEU A 82 19.30 -6.20 6.11
CA LEU A 82 20.61 -6.52 6.67
C LEU A 82 21.44 -7.44 5.78
N SER A 83 20.83 -8.44 5.18
CA SER A 83 21.52 -9.49 4.41
C SER A 83 21.81 -9.11 2.97
N LEU A 84 20.82 -8.50 2.27
CA LEU A 84 20.87 -8.29 0.83
C LEU A 84 20.79 -6.82 0.45
N LEU A 85 19.73 -6.10 0.85
CA LEU A 85 19.43 -4.77 0.31
C LEU A 85 20.50 -3.74 0.68
N ARG A 86 21.09 -3.87 1.87
CA ARG A 86 22.20 -3.02 2.30
C ARG A 86 23.39 -3.03 1.36
N ARG A 87 23.64 -4.15 0.68
CA ARG A 87 24.71 -4.30 -0.31
C ARG A 87 24.38 -3.64 -1.64
N LEU A 88 23.08 -3.38 -1.88
CA LEU A 88 22.58 -2.77 -3.14
C LEU A 88 22.55 -1.24 -3.10
N TYR A 89 22.68 -0.59 -1.94
CA TYR A 89 22.58 0.87 -1.82
C TYR A 89 23.63 1.64 -2.64
N GLN A 90 24.77 1.02 -2.92
CA GLN A 90 25.87 1.61 -3.69
C GLN A 90 25.90 1.11 -5.15
N ARG A 91 24.94 0.28 -5.54
CA ARG A 91 24.83 -0.22 -6.91
C ARG A 91 23.93 0.68 -7.73
N ASP A 92 24.10 0.60 -9.04
CA ASP A 92 23.26 1.29 -10.02
C ASP A 92 21.79 0.86 -9.93
N HIS A 93 20.88 1.71 -10.39
CA HIS A 93 19.43 1.44 -10.32
C HIS A 93 19.01 0.15 -11.05
N LEU A 94 19.67 -0.19 -12.16
CA LEU A 94 19.36 -1.42 -12.89
C LEU A 94 19.68 -2.65 -12.05
N SER A 95 20.84 -2.69 -11.40
CA SER A 95 21.21 -3.77 -10.47
C SER A 95 20.24 -3.88 -9.29
N GLN A 96 19.74 -2.76 -8.76
CA GLN A 96 18.74 -2.74 -7.70
C GLN A 96 17.41 -3.35 -8.18
N VAL A 97 16.94 -2.95 -9.36
CA VAL A 97 15.71 -3.47 -9.98
C VAL A 97 15.82 -4.97 -10.23
N LEU A 98 16.92 -5.45 -10.85
CA LEU A 98 17.12 -6.85 -11.13
C LEU A 98 17.19 -7.71 -9.86
N ALA A 99 17.92 -7.25 -8.83
CA ALA A 99 18.04 -7.97 -7.56
C ALA A 99 16.70 -8.03 -6.79
N THR A 100 15.94 -6.93 -6.77
CA THR A 100 14.62 -6.90 -6.12
C THR A 100 13.57 -7.66 -6.91
N PHE A 101 13.68 -7.74 -8.25
CA PHE A 101 12.85 -8.63 -9.06
C PHE A 101 13.15 -10.11 -8.78
N ALA A 102 14.42 -10.48 -8.68
CA ALA A 102 14.80 -11.84 -8.27
C ALA A 102 14.23 -12.19 -6.88
N LEU A 103 14.23 -11.22 -5.94
CA LEU A 103 13.59 -11.39 -4.63
C LEU A 103 12.08 -11.65 -4.74
N ILE A 104 11.36 -10.98 -5.66
CA ILE A 104 9.94 -11.28 -5.89
C ILE A 104 9.75 -12.75 -6.24
N LEU A 105 10.54 -13.25 -7.19
CA LEU A 105 10.45 -14.65 -7.62
C LEU A 105 10.77 -15.61 -6.48
N MET A 106 11.84 -15.34 -5.71
CA MET A 106 12.21 -16.14 -4.54
C MET A 106 11.12 -16.16 -3.46
N ILE A 107 10.51 -14.99 -3.17
CA ILE A 107 9.45 -14.91 -2.15
C ILE A 107 8.19 -15.62 -2.66
N ASN A 108 7.81 -15.46 -3.94
CA ASN A 108 6.66 -16.14 -4.52
C ASN A 108 6.82 -17.67 -4.45
N GLU A 109 8.00 -18.21 -4.84
CA GLU A 109 8.26 -19.64 -4.73
C GLU A 109 8.34 -20.10 -3.27
N GLY A 110 8.93 -19.31 -2.38
CA GLY A 110 8.95 -19.61 -0.95
C GLY A 110 7.55 -19.69 -0.34
N VAL A 111 6.67 -18.75 -0.70
CA VAL A 111 5.25 -18.77 -0.28
C VAL A 111 4.54 -19.98 -0.83
N ARG A 112 4.75 -20.32 -2.12
CA ARG A 112 4.18 -21.50 -2.77
C ARG A 112 4.65 -22.81 -2.11
N MET A 113 5.92 -22.91 -1.75
CA MET A 113 6.46 -24.07 -1.04
C MET A 113 5.88 -24.25 0.38
N ILE A 114 5.59 -23.16 1.09
CA ILE A 114 5.10 -23.20 2.48
C ILE A 114 3.59 -23.42 2.54
N TRP A 115 2.79 -22.68 1.72
CA TRP A 115 1.33 -22.66 1.78
C TRP A 115 0.64 -23.32 0.58
N GLY A 116 1.38 -23.69 -0.46
CA GLY A 116 0.83 -24.28 -1.69
C GLY A 116 0.34 -23.21 -2.69
N GLU A 117 -0.31 -23.70 -3.77
CA GLU A 117 -0.82 -22.83 -4.85
C GLU A 117 -2.26 -22.35 -4.62
N GLN A 118 -2.98 -23.02 -3.71
CA GLN A 118 -4.38 -22.71 -3.48
C GLN A 118 -4.53 -21.39 -2.74
N PRO A 119 -5.42 -20.49 -3.20
CA PRO A 119 -5.70 -19.25 -2.49
C PRO A 119 -6.22 -19.53 -1.07
N LEU A 120 -5.69 -18.81 -0.10
CA LEU A 120 -6.19 -18.85 1.27
C LEU A 120 -7.32 -17.83 1.43
N MET A 121 -8.38 -18.27 2.11
CA MET A 121 -9.49 -17.39 2.47
C MET A 121 -9.35 -16.96 3.92
N LEU A 122 -9.30 -15.67 4.15
CA LEU A 122 -9.28 -15.07 5.48
C LEU A 122 -10.68 -14.55 5.80
N ASN A 123 -11.28 -15.07 6.86
CA ASN A 123 -12.64 -14.67 7.26
C ASN A 123 -12.61 -13.34 8.02
N THR A 124 -13.62 -12.51 7.78
CA THR A 124 -13.85 -11.31 8.58
C THR A 124 -14.21 -11.72 10.03
N PRO A 125 -13.72 -11.00 11.05
CA PRO A 125 -14.14 -11.24 12.43
C PRO A 125 -15.66 -11.19 12.58
N ALA A 126 -16.23 -12.13 13.33
CA ALA A 126 -17.68 -12.23 13.51
C ALA A 126 -18.31 -10.92 14.04
N ALA A 127 -17.60 -10.20 14.90
CA ALA A 127 -18.04 -8.92 15.44
C ALA A 127 -18.13 -7.79 14.39
N LEU A 128 -17.49 -7.95 13.21
CA LEU A 128 -17.43 -6.96 12.14
C LEU A 128 -18.06 -7.44 10.83
N SER A 129 -18.74 -8.58 10.86
CA SER A 129 -19.36 -9.18 9.67
C SER A 129 -20.70 -8.53 9.27
N GLY A 130 -21.32 -7.77 10.18
CA GLY A 130 -22.59 -7.09 9.95
C GLY A 130 -22.45 -5.72 9.29
N PRO A 131 -23.51 -5.23 8.61
CA PRO A 131 -23.59 -3.84 8.15
C PRO A 131 -23.93 -2.91 9.32
N VAL A 132 -23.41 -1.68 9.24
CA VAL A 132 -23.76 -0.57 10.14
C VAL A 132 -24.50 0.49 9.33
N GLU A 133 -25.62 0.96 9.84
CA GLU A 133 -26.36 2.06 9.23
C GLU A 133 -25.69 3.38 9.63
N LEU A 134 -25.02 4.04 8.66
CA LEU A 134 -24.35 5.32 8.86
C LEU A 134 -25.29 6.51 8.68
N LEU A 135 -26.24 6.39 7.76
CA LEU A 135 -27.28 7.36 7.44
C LEU A 135 -28.57 6.58 7.11
N PRO A 136 -29.74 7.19 7.22
CA PRO A 136 -30.99 6.53 6.83
C PRO A 136 -30.89 5.95 5.42
N GLY A 137 -30.93 4.60 5.31
CA GLY A 137 -30.82 3.87 4.05
C GLY A 137 -29.38 3.59 3.57
N LEU A 138 -28.32 4.06 4.25
CA LEU A 138 -26.93 3.74 3.92
C LEU A 138 -26.40 2.65 4.86
N LEU A 139 -26.50 1.40 4.44
CA LEU A 139 -25.91 0.25 5.12
C LEU A 139 -24.48 0.01 4.62
N TYR A 140 -23.47 0.14 5.50
CA TYR A 140 -22.09 -0.04 5.13
C TYR A 140 -21.42 -1.12 5.97
N PRO A 141 -20.58 -2.02 5.36
CA PRO A 141 -19.94 -3.11 6.11
C PRO A 141 -19.03 -2.59 7.23
N ALA A 142 -19.24 -3.05 8.47
CA ALA A 142 -18.46 -2.65 9.63
C ALA A 142 -16.95 -2.90 9.45
N TYR A 143 -16.59 -3.98 8.76
CA TYR A 143 -15.19 -4.30 8.48
C TYR A 143 -14.50 -3.23 7.60
N ARG A 144 -15.18 -2.67 6.62
CA ARG A 144 -14.62 -1.58 5.79
C ARG A 144 -14.44 -0.30 6.58
N LEU A 145 -15.30 -0.02 7.56
CA LEU A 145 -15.13 1.08 8.51
C LEU A 145 -13.90 0.88 9.39
N LEU A 146 -13.65 -0.35 9.86
CA LEU A 146 -12.41 -0.68 10.57
C LEU A 146 -11.18 -0.35 9.72
N ILE A 147 -11.18 -0.73 8.43
CA ILE A 147 -10.07 -0.42 7.52
C ILE A 147 -9.86 1.09 7.42
N ILE A 148 -10.93 1.86 7.24
CA ILE A 148 -10.86 3.33 7.18
C ILE A 148 -10.27 3.88 8.50
N ALA A 149 -10.76 3.43 9.64
CA ALA A 149 -10.28 3.87 10.96
C ALA A 149 -8.80 3.56 11.16
N VAL A 150 -8.35 2.34 10.84
CA VAL A 150 -6.94 1.93 10.92
C VAL A 150 -6.08 2.75 9.96
N GLY A 151 -6.53 2.93 8.71
CA GLY A 151 -5.80 3.73 7.73
C GLY A 151 -5.60 5.18 8.16
N LEU A 152 -6.65 5.82 8.71
CA LEU A 152 -6.58 7.19 9.26
C LEU A 152 -5.67 7.25 10.50
N LEU A 153 -5.77 6.28 11.40
CA LEU A 153 -4.93 6.20 12.59
C LEU A 153 -3.45 6.08 12.21
N VAL A 154 -3.12 5.21 11.26
CA VAL A 154 -1.76 5.07 10.76
C VAL A 154 -1.28 6.34 10.05
N ALA A 155 -2.13 6.98 9.24
CA ALA A 155 -1.79 8.26 8.61
C ALA A 155 -1.43 9.33 9.65
N LEU A 156 -2.24 9.43 10.71
CA LEU A 156 -2.02 10.35 11.82
C LEU A 156 -0.75 10.00 12.61
N ALA A 157 -0.53 8.71 12.90
CA ALA A 157 0.65 8.21 13.60
C ALA A 157 1.93 8.48 12.81
N LEU A 158 1.93 8.24 11.48
CA LEU A 158 3.07 8.54 10.61
C LEU A 158 3.32 10.04 10.52
N TRP A 159 2.27 10.85 10.36
CA TRP A 159 2.41 12.30 10.35
C TRP A 159 3.02 12.80 11.66
N TRP A 160 2.51 12.36 12.82
CA TRP A 160 3.04 12.71 14.13
C TRP A 160 4.47 12.19 14.30
N GLY A 161 4.73 10.92 13.97
CA GLY A 161 6.03 10.29 14.06
C GLY A 161 7.10 11.04 13.28
N VAL A 162 6.80 11.38 12.03
CA VAL A 162 7.76 12.09 11.16
C VAL A 162 7.93 13.55 11.57
N THR A 163 6.86 14.26 12.02
CA THR A 163 6.94 15.70 12.29
C THR A 163 7.37 16.05 13.70
N ARG A 164 7.03 15.20 14.70
CA ARG A 164 7.13 15.54 16.12
C ARG A 164 8.11 14.69 16.92
N THR A 165 8.67 13.59 16.34
CA THR A 165 9.58 12.71 17.07
C THR A 165 11.06 12.91 16.67
N ARG A 166 11.98 12.44 17.56
CA ARG A 166 13.42 12.43 17.27
C ARG A 166 13.75 11.51 16.08
N VAL A 167 13.06 10.37 15.99
CA VAL A 167 13.25 9.44 14.86
C VAL A 167 12.84 10.12 13.54
N GLY A 168 11.72 10.84 13.53
CA GLY A 168 11.29 11.61 12.37
C GLY A 168 12.29 12.72 11.99
N MET A 169 12.95 13.33 12.97
CA MET A 169 14.03 14.29 12.69
C MET A 169 15.22 13.60 12.00
N TRP A 170 15.65 12.44 12.47
CA TRP A 170 16.73 11.66 11.85
C TRP A 170 16.36 11.19 10.43
N VAL A 171 15.10 10.76 10.24
CA VAL A 171 14.55 10.39 8.93
C VAL A 171 14.66 11.55 7.95
N ARG A 172 14.21 12.75 8.32
CA ARG A 172 14.29 13.94 7.46
C ARG A 172 15.74 14.39 7.22
N ALA A 173 16.60 14.32 8.23
CA ALA A 173 18.02 14.65 8.10
C ALA A 173 18.72 13.66 7.13
N GLY A 174 18.48 12.36 7.30
CA GLY A 174 19.01 11.32 6.42
C GLY A 174 18.52 11.41 4.98
N ALA A 175 17.26 11.82 4.78
CA ALA A 175 16.68 12.03 3.44
C ALA A 175 17.26 13.30 2.75
N SER A 176 17.61 14.34 3.54
CA SER A 176 18.20 15.58 3.00
C SER A 176 19.69 15.43 2.69
N ASN A 177 20.48 14.98 3.66
CA ASN A 177 21.93 14.79 3.49
C ASN A 177 22.44 13.69 4.42
N ARG A 178 22.67 12.49 3.86
CA ARG A 178 23.14 11.31 4.62
C ARG A 178 24.52 11.53 5.26
N ALA A 179 25.47 12.12 4.50
CA ALA A 179 26.82 12.32 4.97
C ALA A 179 26.85 13.30 6.15
N MET A 180 26.11 14.40 6.06
CA MET A 180 26.00 15.37 7.14
C MET A 180 25.29 14.78 8.37
N ALA A 181 24.18 14.06 8.18
CA ALA A 181 23.48 13.41 9.28
C ALA A 181 24.39 12.41 10.02
N GLN A 182 25.21 11.64 9.29
CA GLN A 182 26.18 10.72 9.85
C GLN A 182 27.30 11.45 10.60
N ALA A 183 27.82 12.54 10.05
CA ALA A 183 28.81 13.38 10.72
C ALA A 183 28.30 13.98 12.04
N LEU A 184 26.98 14.24 12.13
CA LEU A 184 26.30 14.70 13.34
C LEU A 184 25.93 13.56 14.31
N GLY A 185 26.42 12.32 14.08
CA GLY A 185 26.27 11.19 14.98
C GLY A 185 25.00 10.34 14.77
N VAL A 186 24.25 10.55 13.67
CA VAL A 186 23.11 9.69 13.36
C VAL A 186 23.61 8.37 12.77
N ASP A 187 23.28 7.24 13.41
CA ASP A 187 23.54 5.90 12.87
C ASP A 187 22.59 5.61 11.70
N ILE A 188 23.02 6.01 10.50
CA ILE A 188 22.25 5.85 9.25
C ILE A 188 21.95 4.37 8.96
N ARG A 189 22.85 3.44 9.34
CA ARG A 189 22.63 2.01 9.10
C ARG A 189 21.46 1.47 9.92
N ARG A 190 21.41 1.78 11.21
CA ARG A 190 20.29 1.40 12.09
C ARG A 190 19.00 2.10 11.65
N LEU A 191 19.09 3.37 11.28
CA LEU A 191 17.93 4.12 10.79
C LEU A 191 17.31 3.44 9.55
N PHE A 192 18.12 2.99 8.60
CA PHE A 192 17.66 2.31 7.39
C PHE A 192 16.94 1.00 7.72
N THR A 193 17.52 0.16 8.60
CA THR A 193 16.90 -1.08 9.04
C THR A 193 15.54 -0.84 9.70
N LEU A 194 15.44 0.15 10.60
CA LEU A 194 14.19 0.48 11.28
C LEU A 194 13.13 1.01 10.30
N VAL A 195 13.52 1.89 9.38
CA VAL A 195 12.60 2.45 8.38
C VAL A 195 12.14 1.37 7.40
N PHE A 196 13.02 0.46 6.99
CA PHE A 196 12.64 -0.66 6.14
C PHE A 196 11.69 -1.63 6.86
N GLY A 197 11.98 -1.95 8.13
CA GLY A 197 11.10 -2.75 8.98
C GLY A 197 9.73 -2.11 9.16
N LEU A 198 9.66 -0.79 9.37
CA LEU A 198 8.40 -0.06 9.44
C LEU A 198 7.65 -0.11 8.10
N GLY A 199 8.34 0.08 6.97
CA GLY A 199 7.75 -0.06 5.64
C GLY A 199 7.16 -1.45 5.42
N ALA A 200 7.89 -2.50 5.79
CA ALA A 200 7.43 -3.89 5.74
C ALA A 200 6.21 -4.14 6.64
N ALA A 201 6.20 -3.57 7.85
CA ALA A 201 5.06 -3.61 8.77
C ALA A 201 3.80 -2.98 8.17
N LEU A 202 3.93 -1.83 7.50
CA LEU A 202 2.82 -1.15 6.83
C LEU A 202 2.28 -1.97 5.64
N CYS A 203 3.17 -2.61 4.86
CA CYS A 203 2.76 -3.54 3.81
C CYS A 203 1.97 -4.72 4.36
N ALA A 204 2.47 -5.33 5.43
CA ALA A 204 1.82 -6.47 6.08
C ALA A 204 0.46 -6.09 6.67
N LEU A 205 0.36 -4.90 7.27
CA LEU A 205 -0.90 -4.37 7.77
C LEU A 205 -1.92 -4.22 6.64
N ALA A 206 -1.49 -3.66 5.49
CA ALA A 206 -2.34 -3.54 4.31
C ALA A 206 -2.77 -4.91 3.79
N GLY A 207 -1.84 -5.87 3.66
CA GLY A 207 -2.12 -7.23 3.19
C GLY A 207 -3.06 -8.00 4.11
N GLY A 208 -2.83 -7.95 5.43
CA GLY A 208 -3.68 -8.60 6.42
C GLY A 208 -5.08 -8.01 6.51
N LEU A 209 -5.23 -6.68 6.37
CA LEU A 209 -6.53 -6.01 6.34
C LEU A 209 -7.31 -6.25 5.04
N LEU A 210 -6.64 -6.41 3.90
CA LEU A 210 -7.31 -6.73 2.64
C LEU A 210 -7.62 -8.22 2.47
N GLY A 211 -6.93 -9.10 3.19
CA GLY A 211 -7.12 -10.54 3.11
C GLY A 211 -8.58 -11.02 3.19
N PRO A 212 -9.43 -10.48 4.09
CA PRO A 212 -10.86 -10.82 4.13
C PRO A 212 -11.69 -10.30 2.95
N LEU A 213 -11.19 -9.32 2.21
CA LEU A 213 -11.90 -8.74 1.04
C LEU A 213 -11.44 -9.35 -0.28
N LEU A 214 -10.21 -9.87 -0.31
CA LEU A 214 -9.57 -10.45 -1.49
C LEU A 214 -8.99 -11.81 -1.13
N ALA A 215 -9.02 -12.75 -2.06
CA ALA A 215 -8.33 -14.02 -1.88
C ALA A 215 -6.83 -13.79 -1.72
N VAL A 216 -6.23 -14.43 -0.71
CA VAL A 216 -4.78 -14.39 -0.49
C VAL A 216 -4.13 -15.41 -1.41
N GLN A 217 -3.45 -14.93 -2.45
CA GLN A 217 -2.86 -15.77 -3.50
C GLN A 217 -1.45 -15.33 -3.85
N VAL A 218 -0.66 -16.26 -4.38
CA VAL A 218 0.70 -15.97 -4.87
C VAL A 218 0.62 -14.95 -6.01
N GLY A 219 1.51 -13.95 -5.98
CA GLY A 219 1.57 -12.89 -6.99
C GLY A 219 0.65 -11.69 -6.73
N MET A 220 -0.17 -11.71 -5.66
CA MET A 220 -1.05 -10.58 -5.34
C MET A 220 -0.29 -9.26 -5.04
N GLY A 221 1.00 -9.38 -4.72
CA GLY A 221 1.84 -8.23 -4.39
C GLY A 221 2.22 -7.36 -5.59
N GLU A 222 2.37 -7.95 -6.78
CA GLU A 222 2.83 -7.23 -7.98
C GLU A 222 1.79 -6.22 -8.46
N SER A 223 0.53 -6.63 -8.52
CA SER A 223 -0.56 -5.75 -8.99
C SER A 223 -0.76 -4.53 -8.09
N ILE A 224 -0.72 -4.74 -6.78
CA ILE A 224 -0.89 -3.65 -5.82
C ILE A 224 0.35 -2.74 -5.76
N LEU A 225 1.54 -3.29 -6.00
CA LEU A 225 2.78 -2.54 -6.07
C LEU A 225 2.75 -1.50 -7.20
N ILE A 226 2.22 -1.87 -8.38
CA ILE A 226 2.08 -0.95 -9.52
C ILE A 226 1.22 0.24 -9.11
N LEU A 227 0.09 0.01 -8.45
CA LEU A 227 -0.77 1.09 -7.94
C LEU A 227 -0.07 1.95 -6.89
N ALA A 228 0.72 1.34 -6.01
CA ALA A 228 1.52 2.10 -5.03
C ALA A 228 2.57 3.00 -5.72
N PHE A 229 3.20 2.53 -6.80
CA PHE A 229 4.09 3.37 -7.61
C PHE A 229 3.35 4.54 -8.25
N VAL A 230 2.16 4.31 -8.82
CA VAL A 230 1.31 5.40 -9.35
C VAL A 230 1.02 6.43 -8.25
N VAL A 231 0.66 5.97 -7.05
CA VAL A 231 0.39 6.83 -5.91
C VAL A 231 1.59 7.70 -5.53
N ILE A 232 2.80 7.10 -5.39
CA ILE A 232 3.99 7.88 -5.00
C ILE A 232 4.46 8.83 -6.10
N VAL A 233 4.24 8.48 -7.36
CA VAL A 233 4.56 9.36 -8.50
C VAL A 233 3.60 10.54 -8.54
N ILE A 234 2.28 10.31 -8.42
CA ILE A 234 1.27 11.38 -8.32
C ILE A 234 1.54 12.26 -7.08
N GLY A 235 1.78 11.62 -5.94
CA GLY A 235 1.96 12.31 -4.67
C GLY A 235 3.26 13.13 -4.61
N GLY A 236 4.31 12.65 -5.26
CA GLY A 236 5.68 13.14 -5.19
C GLY A 236 6.56 12.20 -4.36
N ILE A 237 7.61 11.70 -4.98
CA ILE A 237 8.51 10.70 -4.41
C ILE A 237 9.15 11.21 -3.12
N GLY A 238 9.12 10.41 -2.06
CA GLY A 238 9.68 10.76 -0.75
C GLY A 238 8.78 11.63 0.14
N SER A 239 7.54 11.94 -0.28
CA SER A 239 6.60 12.77 0.47
C SER A 239 5.45 11.95 1.06
N ILE A 240 5.41 11.78 2.38
CA ILE A 240 4.30 11.07 3.06
C ILE A 240 2.97 11.81 2.87
N ARG A 241 2.98 13.15 2.88
CA ARG A 241 1.78 13.96 2.59
C ARG A 241 1.32 13.72 1.16
N GLY A 242 2.28 13.68 0.24
CA GLY A 242 2.02 13.35 -1.16
C GLY A 242 1.44 11.94 -1.32
N ALA A 243 2.00 10.94 -0.63
CA ALA A 243 1.49 9.58 -0.65
C ALA A 243 0.04 9.51 -0.15
N LEU A 244 -0.33 10.25 0.92
CA LEU A 244 -1.71 10.29 1.43
C LEU A 244 -2.67 10.93 0.41
N VAL A 245 -2.34 12.10 -0.11
CA VAL A 245 -3.22 12.79 -1.08
C VAL A 245 -3.30 12.01 -2.39
N GLY A 246 -2.16 11.50 -2.88
CA GLY A 246 -2.10 10.68 -4.09
C GLY A 246 -2.91 9.39 -3.98
N SER A 247 -2.83 8.70 -2.84
CA SER A 247 -3.57 7.47 -2.60
C SER A 247 -5.09 7.69 -2.50
N LEU A 248 -5.51 8.76 -1.83
CA LEU A 248 -6.93 9.13 -1.75
C LEU A 248 -7.47 9.49 -3.13
N LEU A 249 -6.70 10.26 -3.91
CA LEU A 249 -7.08 10.65 -5.26
C LEU A 249 -7.19 9.43 -6.18
N VAL A 250 -6.20 8.52 -6.17
CA VAL A 250 -6.23 7.27 -6.94
C VAL A 250 -7.39 6.38 -6.48
N GLY A 251 -7.59 6.21 -5.17
CA GLY A 251 -8.69 5.40 -4.64
C GLY A 251 -10.07 5.92 -5.03
N LEU A 252 -10.28 7.23 -4.97
CA LEU A 252 -11.54 7.85 -5.37
C LEU A 252 -11.76 7.74 -6.89
N VAL A 253 -10.73 8.01 -7.69
CA VAL A 253 -10.84 7.92 -9.15
C VAL A 253 -11.03 6.48 -9.60
N ASP A 254 -10.32 5.49 -9.04
CA ASP A 254 -10.51 4.08 -9.36
C ASP A 254 -11.93 3.63 -9.07
N THR A 255 -12.42 3.92 -7.86
CA THR A 255 -13.77 3.49 -7.44
C THR A 255 -14.86 4.20 -8.24
N ALA A 256 -14.73 5.50 -8.45
CA ALA A 256 -15.68 6.27 -9.25
C ALA A 256 -15.70 5.79 -10.71
N SER A 257 -14.52 5.56 -11.31
CA SER A 257 -14.43 5.11 -12.70
C SER A 257 -15.02 3.71 -12.91
N ARG A 258 -14.78 2.77 -12.02
CA ARG A 258 -15.35 1.41 -12.08
C ARG A 258 -16.87 1.40 -11.98
N THR A 259 -17.46 2.40 -11.33
CA THR A 259 -18.91 2.51 -11.15
C THR A 259 -19.55 3.34 -12.25
N LEU A 260 -18.97 4.51 -12.55
CA LEU A 260 -19.59 5.50 -13.46
C LEU A 260 -19.36 5.20 -14.94
N LEU A 261 -18.16 4.69 -15.32
CA LEU A 261 -17.85 4.41 -16.72
C LEU A 261 -18.75 3.35 -17.34
N PRO A 262 -18.98 2.18 -16.72
CA PRO A 262 -19.93 1.20 -17.27
C PRO A 262 -21.34 1.77 -17.35
N ALA A 263 -21.78 2.58 -16.38
CA ALA A 263 -23.10 3.21 -16.40
C ALA A 263 -23.23 4.23 -17.54
N ALA A 264 -22.21 5.08 -17.74
CA ALA A 264 -22.18 6.04 -18.84
C ALA A 264 -22.11 5.35 -20.21
N LEU A 265 -21.31 4.29 -20.34
CA LEU A 265 -21.19 3.54 -21.59
C LEU A 265 -22.50 2.82 -21.95
N ARG A 266 -23.28 2.33 -20.98
CA ARG A 266 -24.62 1.73 -21.25
C ARG A 266 -25.61 2.74 -21.81
N ALA A 267 -25.42 4.03 -21.56
CA ALA A 267 -26.25 5.07 -22.14
C ALA A 267 -25.86 5.43 -23.60
N LEU A 268 -24.62 5.10 -24.02
CA LEU A 268 -24.04 5.49 -25.30
C LEU A 268 -23.78 4.31 -26.25
N ALA A 269 -23.67 3.08 -25.71
CA ALA A 269 -23.28 1.89 -26.45
C ALA A 269 -24.14 0.68 -26.07
N SER A 270 -23.98 -0.45 -26.78
CA SER A 270 -24.67 -1.69 -26.43
C SER A 270 -24.25 -2.20 -25.05
N PRO A 271 -25.14 -2.92 -24.31
CA PRO A 271 -24.82 -3.46 -22.99
C PRO A 271 -23.59 -4.38 -22.97
N GLU A 272 -23.34 -5.11 -24.06
CA GLU A 272 -22.17 -5.97 -24.22
C GLU A 272 -20.87 -5.19 -24.29
N LEU A 273 -20.82 -4.13 -25.09
CA LEU A 273 -19.67 -3.24 -25.18
C LEU A 273 -19.42 -2.49 -23.87
N ALA A 274 -20.47 -2.04 -23.19
CA ALA A 274 -20.35 -1.36 -21.91
C ALA A 274 -19.78 -2.27 -20.81
N SER A 275 -20.15 -3.56 -20.79
CA SER A 275 -19.67 -4.52 -19.79
C SER A 275 -18.22 -4.95 -20.05
N SER A 276 -17.75 -5.00 -21.28
CA SER A 276 -16.37 -5.37 -21.64
C SER A 276 -15.41 -4.18 -21.58
N LEU A 277 -15.78 -3.03 -22.12
CA LEU A 277 -14.90 -1.86 -22.20
C LEU A 277 -14.89 -1.04 -20.90
N GLY A 278 -15.97 -1.04 -20.12
CA GLY A 278 -16.08 -0.25 -18.90
C GLY A 278 -14.96 -0.52 -17.89
N PRO A 279 -14.73 -1.77 -17.47
CA PRO A 279 -13.63 -2.11 -16.54
C PRO A 279 -12.25 -1.82 -17.12
N ALA A 280 -12.03 -2.06 -18.43
CA ALA A 280 -10.75 -1.79 -19.08
C ALA A 280 -10.43 -0.30 -19.07
N LEU A 281 -11.38 0.56 -19.47
CA LEU A 281 -11.23 2.02 -19.46
C LEU A 281 -11.06 2.55 -18.04
N ALA A 282 -11.79 2.01 -17.06
CA ALA A 282 -11.62 2.38 -15.66
C ALA A 282 -10.18 2.14 -15.17
N SER A 283 -9.59 1.00 -15.54
CA SER A 283 -8.20 0.68 -15.18
C SER A 283 -7.19 1.62 -15.86
N ILE A 284 -7.44 2.05 -17.09
CA ILE A 284 -6.58 2.98 -17.81
C ILE A 284 -6.66 4.40 -17.21
N LEU A 285 -7.80 4.80 -16.67
CA LEU A 285 -8.03 6.16 -16.18
C LEU A 285 -7.07 6.58 -15.08
N ILE A 286 -6.63 5.64 -14.24
CA ILE A 286 -5.63 5.89 -13.19
C ILE A 286 -4.29 6.32 -13.82
N TYR A 287 -3.88 5.67 -14.91
CA TYR A 287 -2.63 6.01 -15.61
C TYR A 287 -2.76 7.31 -16.39
N VAL A 288 -3.94 7.60 -16.95
CA VAL A 288 -4.24 8.91 -17.58
C VAL A 288 -4.18 10.02 -16.52
N LEU A 289 -4.74 9.79 -15.33
CA LEU A 289 -4.61 10.70 -14.20
C LEU A 289 -3.14 10.96 -13.84
N MET A 290 -2.34 9.89 -13.74
CA MET A 290 -0.92 10.00 -13.45
C MET A 290 -0.20 10.84 -14.52
N ALA A 291 -0.44 10.55 -15.80
CA ALA A 291 0.16 11.30 -16.90
C ALA A 291 -0.28 12.78 -16.87
N GLY A 292 -1.54 13.07 -16.60
CA GLY A 292 -2.05 14.43 -16.45
C GLY A 292 -1.40 15.20 -15.30
N VAL A 293 -1.24 14.55 -14.13
CA VAL A 293 -0.57 15.17 -12.99
C VAL A 293 0.90 15.45 -13.32
N LEU A 294 1.62 14.49 -13.93
CA LEU A 294 3.03 14.68 -14.30
C LEU A 294 3.22 15.74 -15.39
N PHE A 295 2.26 15.88 -16.30
CA PHE A 295 2.30 16.93 -17.32
C PHE A 295 2.23 18.33 -16.69
N TRP A 296 1.38 18.54 -15.68
CA TRP A 296 1.27 19.83 -14.98
C TRP A 296 2.30 20.01 -13.87
N ARG A 297 2.65 18.94 -13.16
CA ARG A 297 3.61 18.93 -12.05
C ARG A 297 4.56 17.74 -12.16
N PRO A 298 5.68 17.87 -12.90
CA PRO A 298 6.62 16.76 -13.13
C PRO A 298 7.23 16.16 -11.86
N GLN A 299 7.22 16.90 -10.75
CA GLN A 299 7.73 16.45 -9.46
C GLN A 299 6.64 15.84 -8.54
N GLY A 300 5.41 15.67 -9.06
CA GLY A 300 4.24 15.27 -8.29
C GLY A 300 3.58 16.44 -7.55
N LEU A 301 2.46 16.15 -6.85
CA LEU A 301 1.64 17.17 -6.19
C LEU A 301 2.35 17.83 -5.00
N PHE A 302 3.13 17.05 -4.23
CA PHE A 302 3.84 17.49 -3.02
C PHE A 302 5.27 16.98 -3.03
N PRO A 303 6.17 17.57 -3.84
CA PRO A 303 7.55 17.12 -3.89
C PRO A 303 8.22 17.23 -2.52
N ALA A 304 9.02 16.23 -2.15
CA ALA A 304 9.86 16.33 -0.96
C ALA A 304 10.83 17.50 -1.15
N ARG A 305 10.87 18.42 -0.18
CA ARG A 305 11.88 19.49 -0.18
C ARG A 305 13.25 18.82 0.06
N ARG A 306 14.04 18.74 -0.98
CA ARG A 306 15.47 18.36 -0.91
C ARG A 306 16.30 19.52 -0.40
#